data_7759ab924b3a92cf6fb2be1d9986a8dc
#
_entry.id   7759ab924b3a92cf6fb2be1d9986a8dc
#
_cell.length_a   1.000
_cell.length_b   1.000
_cell.length_c   1.000
_cell.angle_alpha   90.00
_cell.angle_beta   90.00
_cell.angle_gamma   90.00
#
_symmetry.space_group_name_H-M   'P 1'
#
loop_
_entity.id
_entity.type
_entity.pdbx_description
1 polymer ?
#
loop_
_entity_poly.entity_id
_entity_poly.type
_entity_poly.pdbx_seq_one_letter_code
_entity_poly.pdbx_strand_id
1 'polypeptide(L)'
;MIPLYIINNFEMKHFIIFAAFLFLITGCSNKLTIKDQSFQKKTTLPCKENCPEITVKIPVAKNDPIVADSINKKVFSVMKEIIYFGEKPYSATNYDSLLASFIDSYEKLQKEFPNDKFGWEADIEGNVKYQSDAVLNIEIKHYTYTGGAHGYQGLRSLLFDPNTGKSISNEELFNDKAAFKTFAEKKFRTKYKIPANKSINATG
;
A
#
# COMPACT_ATOMS: atom_id res chain seq x y z
N MET A 1 29.27 23.79 70.88
CA MET A 1 27.89 23.29 70.63
C MET A 1 27.44 23.80 69.29
N ILE A 2 27.34 22.94 68.34
CA ILE A 2 26.98 23.26 66.90
C ILE A 2 25.47 22.95 66.82
N PRO A 3 24.62 23.90 66.36
CA PRO A 3 23.21 23.58 66.14
C PRO A 3 22.98 22.72 64.94
N LEU A 4 22.20 21.68 65.13
CA LEU A 4 21.75 20.71 64.13
C LEU A 4 20.90 21.42 63.02
N TYR A 5 21.32 21.32 61.81
CA TYR A 5 20.64 21.89 60.66
C TYR A 5 19.34 21.10 60.37
N ILE A 6 18.21 21.71 60.60
CA ILE A 6 16.90 21.18 60.23
C ILE A 6 16.79 21.32 58.70
N ILE A 7 17.10 20.26 57.98
CA ILE A 7 16.88 20.18 56.55
C ILE A 7 15.37 20.17 56.32
N ASN A 8 14.92 21.23 55.67
CA ASN A 8 13.52 21.55 55.46
C ASN A 8 12.88 20.50 54.50
N ASN A 9 12.06 19.61 55.05
CA ASN A 9 11.33 18.55 54.31
C ASN A 9 10.43 19.09 53.19
N PHE A 10 10.27 20.38 53.11
CA PHE A 10 9.46 21.05 52.07
C PHE A 10 10.16 21.10 50.71
N GLU A 11 11.45 21.37 50.68
CA GLU A 11 12.27 21.43 49.45
C GLU A 11 12.40 20.06 48.78
N MET A 12 12.56 19.01 49.58
CA MET A 12 12.74 17.65 49.08
C MET A 12 11.49 17.07 48.43
N LYS A 13 10.28 17.42 48.94
CA LYS A 13 9.01 17.03 48.32
C LYS A 13 8.79 17.66 46.94
N HIS A 14 9.16 18.91 46.74
CA HIS A 14 9.03 19.58 45.45
C HIS A 14 10.03 19.07 44.43
N PHE A 15 11.23 18.68 44.86
CA PHE A 15 12.24 18.09 44.00
C PHE A 15 11.82 16.68 43.50
N ILE A 16 11.21 15.87 44.39
CA ILE A 16 10.68 14.54 44.03
C ILE A 16 9.49 14.64 43.09
N ILE A 17 8.58 15.61 43.31
CA ILE A 17 7.44 15.86 42.42
C ILE A 17 7.91 16.35 41.03
N PHE A 18 8.92 17.21 40.98
CA PHE A 18 9.48 17.70 39.72
C PHE A 18 10.22 16.61 38.96
N ALA A 19 10.99 15.75 39.64
CA ALA A 19 11.65 14.59 39.05
C ALA A 19 10.64 13.55 38.56
N ALA A 20 9.53 13.31 39.28
CA ALA A 20 8.46 12.40 38.85
C ALA A 20 7.70 12.93 37.62
N PHE A 21 7.55 14.25 37.47
CA PHE A 21 6.91 14.87 36.31
C PHE A 21 7.80 14.82 35.06
N LEU A 22 9.14 14.80 35.22
CA LEU A 22 10.06 14.66 34.08
C LEU A 22 10.05 13.25 33.45
N PHE A 23 9.66 12.22 34.22
CA PHE A 23 9.59 10.84 33.74
C PHE A 23 8.32 10.53 32.93
N LEU A 24 7.32 11.42 32.92
CA LEU A 24 6.06 11.20 32.19
C LEU A 24 6.08 11.65 30.73
N ILE A 25 7.18 12.25 30.26
CA ILE A 25 7.31 12.73 28.87
C ILE A 25 8.17 11.82 27.97
N THR A 26 8.46 10.59 28.38
CA THR A 26 8.91 9.59 27.40
C THR A 26 7.70 9.09 26.61
N GLY A 27 7.14 9.95 25.78
CA GLY A 27 6.19 9.56 24.75
C GLY A 27 6.92 8.58 23.83
N CYS A 28 6.58 7.29 23.91
CA CYS A 28 6.94 6.36 22.86
C CYS A 28 6.42 6.95 21.55
N SER A 29 7.30 7.53 20.75
CA SER A 29 6.96 7.83 19.36
C SER A 29 6.73 6.48 18.70
N ASN A 30 5.47 6.13 18.46
CA ASN A 30 5.10 4.94 17.71
C ASN A 30 5.52 5.15 16.25
N LYS A 31 6.81 4.99 15.98
CA LYS A 31 7.33 5.15 14.62
C LYS A 31 6.62 4.17 13.70
N LEU A 32 6.07 4.69 12.61
CA LEU A 32 5.47 3.90 11.55
C LEU A 32 6.42 2.77 11.12
N THR A 33 5.94 1.55 11.12
CA THR A 33 6.66 0.39 10.60
C THR A 33 5.85 -0.27 9.51
N ILE A 34 6.55 -0.89 8.56
CA ILE A 34 5.92 -1.63 7.48
C ILE A 34 6.32 -3.10 7.61
N LYS A 35 5.35 -4.00 7.52
CA LYS A 35 5.57 -5.46 7.54
C LYS A 35 4.79 -6.11 6.40
N ASP A 36 5.44 -7.03 5.69
CA ASP A 36 4.76 -7.77 4.64
C ASP A 36 3.74 -8.74 5.22
N GLN A 37 2.60 -8.82 4.55
CA GLN A 37 1.56 -9.81 4.80
C GLN A 37 1.20 -10.52 3.50
N SER A 38 0.88 -11.81 3.61
CA SER A 38 0.47 -12.64 2.48
C SER A 38 -0.89 -13.24 2.75
N PHE A 39 -1.74 -13.19 1.73
CA PHE A 39 -3.08 -13.77 1.70
C PHE A 39 -3.17 -14.65 0.45
N GLN A 40 -3.79 -15.81 0.59
CA GLN A 40 -3.98 -16.73 -0.54
C GLN A 40 -5.32 -17.44 -0.40
N LYS A 41 -5.97 -17.66 -1.53
CA LYS A 41 -7.17 -18.49 -1.60
C LYS A 41 -7.21 -19.25 -2.92
N LYS A 42 -7.65 -20.52 -2.85
CA LYS A 42 -7.84 -21.39 -4.00
C LYS A 42 -9.31 -21.85 -4.06
N THR A 43 -9.74 -22.25 -5.24
CA THR A 43 -11.05 -22.89 -5.40
C THR A 43 -11.15 -24.18 -4.59
N THR A 44 -12.35 -24.46 -4.13
CA THR A 44 -12.72 -25.75 -3.48
C THR A 44 -13.24 -26.78 -4.48
N LEU A 45 -13.50 -26.35 -5.72
CA LEU A 45 -13.97 -27.26 -6.77
C LEU A 45 -12.86 -28.22 -7.22
N PRO A 46 -13.19 -29.45 -7.60
CA PRO A 46 -12.22 -30.40 -8.16
C PRO A 46 -11.50 -29.82 -9.37
N CYS A 47 -10.19 -29.76 -9.28
CA CYS A 47 -9.34 -29.20 -10.32
C CYS A 47 -8.05 -30.01 -10.44
N LYS A 48 -7.56 -30.26 -11.68
CA LYS A 48 -6.31 -31.00 -11.93
C LYS A 48 -5.19 -30.10 -12.43
N GLU A 49 -5.51 -29.10 -13.27
CA GLU A 49 -4.56 -28.19 -13.89
C GLU A 49 -5.15 -26.78 -13.89
N ASN A 50 -4.28 -25.75 -13.79
CA ASN A 50 -4.67 -24.33 -13.77
C ASN A 50 -5.79 -24.04 -12.78
N CYS A 51 -5.63 -24.54 -11.57
CA CYS A 51 -6.62 -24.36 -10.52
C CYS A 51 -6.75 -22.90 -10.15
N PRO A 52 -7.96 -22.35 -10.14
CA PRO A 52 -8.18 -20.97 -9.78
C PRO A 52 -7.63 -20.62 -8.42
N GLU A 53 -6.80 -19.61 -8.40
CA GLU A 53 -6.19 -19.11 -7.19
C GLU A 53 -5.97 -17.60 -7.22
N ILE A 54 -5.88 -17.04 -6.05
CA ILE A 54 -5.51 -15.64 -5.83
C ILE A 54 -4.47 -15.55 -4.74
N THR A 55 -3.39 -14.82 -5.01
CA THR A 55 -2.33 -14.52 -4.06
C THR A 55 -2.13 -13.01 -3.97
N VAL A 56 -2.07 -12.50 -2.76
CA VAL A 56 -1.81 -11.10 -2.46
C VAL A 56 -0.71 -11.01 -1.42
N LYS A 57 0.42 -10.42 -1.78
CA LYS A 57 1.51 -10.05 -0.86
C LYS A 57 1.62 -8.55 -0.82
N ILE A 58 1.50 -7.94 0.33
CA ILE A 58 1.51 -6.49 0.46
C ILE A 58 2.21 -6.01 1.72
N PRO A 59 2.85 -4.84 1.68
CA PRO A 59 3.32 -4.15 2.86
C PRO A 59 2.12 -3.57 3.64
N VAL A 60 2.06 -3.86 4.93
CA VAL A 60 1.04 -3.38 5.86
C VAL A 60 1.68 -2.45 6.88
N ALA A 61 1.18 -1.24 6.97
CA ALA A 61 1.59 -0.23 7.93
C ALA A 61 1.13 -0.59 9.34
N LYS A 62 1.97 -0.35 10.34
CA LYS A 62 1.73 -0.68 11.76
C LYS A 62 2.32 0.39 12.70
N ASN A 63 2.00 0.29 13.97
CA ASN A 63 2.50 1.04 15.13
C ASN A 63 1.93 2.44 15.31
N ASP A 64 1.68 3.21 14.27
CA ASP A 64 0.92 4.47 14.36
C ASP A 64 -0.51 4.19 13.88
N PRO A 65 -1.52 4.10 14.77
CA PRO A 65 -2.86 3.64 14.39
C PRO A 65 -3.53 4.53 13.34
N ILE A 66 -3.33 5.85 13.40
CA ILE A 66 -3.99 6.81 12.49
C ILE A 66 -3.32 6.77 11.12
N VAL A 67 -1.99 6.88 11.10
CA VAL A 67 -1.20 6.86 9.87
C VAL A 67 -1.30 5.50 9.18
N ALA A 68 -1.15 4.42 9.97
CA ALA A 68 -1.25 3.06 9.46
C ALA A 68 -2.63 2.76 8.87
N ASP A 69 -3.72 3.15 9.54
CA ASP A 69 -5.09 2.97 9.05
C ASP A 69 -5.31 3.71 7.72
N SER A 70 -4.84 4.95 7.61
CA SER A 70 -4.94 5.75 6.38
C SER A 70 -4.23 5.07 5.20
N ILE A 71 -2.97 4.64 5.39
CA ILE A 71 -2.19 3.95 4.37
C ILE A 71 -2.86 2.63 3.98
N ASN A 72 -3.20 1.79 4.96
CA ASN A 72 -3.77 0.47 4.73
C ASN A 72 -5.14 0.54 4.03
N LYS A 73 -5.99 1.50 4.38
CA LYS A 73 -7.27 1.73 3.70
C LYS A 73 -7.07 2.10 2.24
N LYS A 74 -6.10 2.97 1.93
CA LYS A 74 -5.81 3.34 0.54
C LYS A 74 -5.26 2.16 -0.25
N VAL A 75 -4.32 1.39 0.32
CA VAL A 75 -3.80 0.17 -0.31
C VAL A 75 -4.93 -0.81 -0.57
N PHE A 76 -5.79 -1.08 0.42
CA PHE A 76 -6.93 -1.98 0.27
C PHE A 76 -7.95 -1.49 -0.78
N SER A 77 -8.20 -0.17 -0.85
CA SER A 77 -9.05 0.41 -1.92
C SER A 77 -8.50 0.08 -3.30
N VAL A 78 -7.18 0.21 -3.49
CA VAL A 78 -6.52 -0.14 -4.77
C VAL A 78 -6.61 -1.65 -5.05
N MET A 79 -6.51 -2.50 -4.02
CA MET A 79 -6.73 -3.95 -4.20
C MET A 79 -8.13 -4.24 -4.73
N LYS A 80 -9.16 -3.59 -4.21
CA LYS A 80 -10.54 -3.75 -4.72
C LYS A 80 -10.72 -3.27 -6.16
N GLU A 81 -9.93 -2.29 -6.60
CA GLU A 81 -9.94 -1.82 -8.00
C GLU A 81 -9.22 -2.78 -8.95
N ILE A 82 -8.31 -3.60 -8.44
CA ILE A 82 -7.56 -4.59 -9.22
C ILE A 82 -8.29 -5.93 -9.25
N ILE A 83 -8.79 -6.36 -8.07
CA ILE A 83 -9.38 -7.68 -7.86
C ILE A 83 -10.89 -7.56 -7.91
N TYR A 84 -11.47 -7.71 -9.09
CA TYR A 84 -12.91 -7.83 -9.25
C TYR A 84 -13.27 -8.56 -10.54
N PHE A 85 -14.53 -9.02 -10.63
CA PHE A 85 -15.15 -9.55 -11.83
C PHE A 85 -16.55 -8.97 -11.99
N GLY A 86 -16.89 -8.57 -13.22
CA GLY A 86 -18.16 -7.92 -13.53
C GLY A 86 -18.01 -6.40 -13.60
N GLU A 87 -19.11 -5.67 -13.42
CA GLU A 87 -19.17 -4.22 -13.64
C GLU A 87 -18.66 -3.37 -12.47
N LYS A 88 -18.61 -3.95 -11.27
CA LYS A 88 -18.28 -3.21 -10.04
C LYS A 88 -17.32 -3.98 -9.15
N PRO A 89 -16.45 -3.27 -8.43
CA PRO A 89 -15.61 -3.88 -7.40
C PRO A 89 -16.44 -4.57 -6.33
N TYR A 90 -15.89 -5.63 -5.75
CA TYR A 90 -16.52 -6.36 -4.64
C TYR A 90 -16.75 -5.46 -3.41
N SER A 91 -17.86 -5.68 -2.70
CA SER A 91 -18.16 -5.00 -1.43
C SER A 91 -17.42 -5.62 -0.23
N ALA A 92 -16.17 -6.05 -0.45
CA ALA A 92 -15.33 -6.62 0.58
C ALA A 92 -14.81 -5.54 1.55
N THR A 93 -14.65 -5.93 2.82
CA THR A 93 -14.15 -5.05 3.89
C THR A 93 -12.75 -5.42 4.40
N ASN A 94 -12.24 -6.59 4.02
CA ASN A 94 -10.92 -7.10 4.37
C ASN A 94 -10.39 -8.03 3.27
N TYR A 95 -9.12 -8.44 3.36
CA TYR A 95 -8.49 -9.29 2.35
C TYR A 95 -9.15 -10.66 2.23
N ASP A 96 -9.51 -11.30 3.35
CA ASP A 96 -10.15 -12.61 3.31
C ASP A 96 -11.47 -12.59 2.55
N SER A 97 -12.31 -11.57 2.81
CA SER A 97 -13.56 -11.39 2.08
C SER A 97 -13.36 -10.99 0.61
N LEU A 98 -12.28 -10.24 0.30
CA LEU A 98 -11.94 -9.87 -1.07
C LEU A 98 -11.52 -11.10 -1.89
N LEU A 99 -10.61 -11.91 -1.35
CA LEU A 99 -10.16 -13.14 -1.98
C LEU A 99 -11.30 -14.17 -2.10
N ALA A 100 -12.15 -14.26 -1.08
CA ALA A 100 -13.33 -15.09 -1.12
C ALA A 100 -14.26 -14.69 -2.27
N SER A 101 -14.57 -13.39 -2.40
CA SER A 101 -15.44 -12.90 -3.48
C SER A 101 -14.91 -13.21 -4.88
N PHE A 102 -13.59 -13.17 -5.07
CA PHE A 102 -12.96 -13.54 -6.35
C PHE A 102 -13.17 -15.02 -6.67
N ILE A 103 -12.88 -15.90 -5.71
CA ILE A 103 -13.03 -17.34 -5.89
C ILE A 103 -14.52 -17.74 -6.02
N ASP A 104 -15.41 -17.16 -5.19
CA ASP A 104 -16.86 -17.43 -5.24
C ASP A 104 -17.46 -17.02 -6.60
N SER A 105 -16.96 -15.91 -7.19
CA SER A 105 -17.37 -15.48 -8.54
C SER A 105 -16.98 -16.51 -9.61
N TYR A 106 -15.75 -17.03 -9.52
CA TYR A 106 -15.33 -18.15 -10.37
C TYR A 106 -16.22 -19.39 -10.19
N GLU A 107 -16.41 -19.82 -8.94
CA GLU A 107 -17.18 -21.05 -8.64
C GLU A 107 -18.65 -20.92 -9.07
N LYS A 108 -19.23 -19.71 -8.98
CA LYS A 108 -20.55 -19.43 -9.52
C LYS A 108 -20.58 -19.56 -11.04
N LEU A 109 -19.63 -18.91 -11.74
CA LEU A 109 -19.53 -18.98 -13.19
C LEU A 109 -19.32 -20.43 -13.68
N GLN A 110 -18.47 -21.19 -13.00
CA GLN A 110 -18.21 -22.60 -13.34
C GLN A 110 -19.46 -23.50 -13.17
N LYS A 111 -20.36 -23.18 -12.23
CA LYS A 111 -21.65 -23.88 -12.11
C LYS A 111 -22.61 -23.57 -13.24
N GLU A 112 -22.58 -22.31 -13.73
CA GLU A 112 -23.42 -21.88 -14.85
C GLU A 112 -22.87 -22.41 -16.19
N PHE A 113 -21.54 -22.53 -16.31
CA PHE A 113 -20.84 -22.94 -17.53
C PHE A 113 -19.85 -24.10 -17.24
N PRO A 114 -20.33 -25.31 -16.97
CA PRO A 114 -19.49 -26.42 -16.48
C PRO A 114 -18.48 -26.94 -17.52
N ASN A 115 -18.66 -26.61 -18.79
CA ASN A 115 -17.74 -26.99 -19.87
C ASN A 115 -16.58 -25.99 -20.06
N ASP A 116 -16.68 -24.78 -19.51
CA ASP A 116 -15.63 -23.79 -19.58
C ASP A 116 -14.56 -24.12 -18.52
N LYS A 117 -13.32 -24.31 -19.00
CA LYS A 117 -12.20 -24.73 -18.13
C LYS A 117 -11.13 -23.66 -18.01
N PHE A 118 -11.53 -22.39 -17.91
CA PHE A 118 -10.57 -21.31 -17.71
C PHE A 118 -10.21 -21.24 -16.24
N GLY A 119 -8.94 -21.48 -15.92
CA GLY A 119 -8.43 -21.21 -14.58
C GLY A 119 -8.33 -19.71 -14.34
N TRP A 120 -9.00 -19.20 -13.31
CA TRP A 120 -8.81 -17.81 -12.90
C TRP A 120 -7.56 -17.68 -12.04
N GLU A 121 -6.87 -16.58 -12.25
CA GLU A 121 -5.64 -16.27 -11.51
C GLU A 121 -5.60 -14.79 -11.13
N ALA A 122 -5.15 -14.50 -9.93
CA ALA A 122 -4.76 -13.16 -9.54
C ALA A 122 -3.49 -13.25 -8.70
N ASP A 123 -2.42 -12.58 -9.15
CA ASP A 123 -1.15 -12.48 -8.43
C ASP A 123 -0.80 -11.00 -8.24
N ILE A 124 -0.78 -10.57 -6.99
CA ILE A 124 -0.54 -9.19 -6.62
C ILE A 124 0.62 -9.11 -5.63
N GLU A 125 1.63 -8.33 -5.99
CA GLU A 125 2.81 -8.11 -5.17
C GLU A 125 3.03 -6.62 -4.92
N GLY A 126 2.95 -6.21 -3.65
CA GLY A 126 3.29 -4.87 -3.19
C GLY A 126 4.66 -4.84 -2.55
N ASN A 127 5.43 -3.78 -2.81
CA ASN A 127 6.76 -3.58 -2.24
C ASN A 127 6.98 -2.12 -1.87
N VAL A 128 7.65 -1.88 -0.74
CA VAL A 128 8.17 -0.54 -0.44
C VAL A 128 9.37 -0.28 -1.36
N LYS A 129 9.23 0.66 -2.27
CA LYS A 129 10.30 1.06 -3.22
C LYS A 129 11.16 2.19 -2.71
N TYR A 130 10.58 3.03 -1.90
CA TYR A 130 11.30 4.16 -1.31
C TYR A 130 10.63 4.56 0.00
N GLN A 131 11.44 4.93 0.98
CA GLN A 131 10.98 5.49 2.25
C GLN A 131 11.98 6.52 2.75
N SER A 132 11.46 7.68 3.10
CA SER A 132 12.16 8.77 3.78
C SER A 132 11.24 9.38 4.83
N ASP A 133 11.66 10.44 5.49
CA ASP A 133 10.81 11.18 6.43
C ASP A 133 9.69 11.98 5.72
N ALA A 134 9.80 12.20 4.41
CA ALA A 134 8.84 12.97 3.63
C ALA A 134 7.94 12.12 2.73
N VAL A 135 8.40 10.96 2.26
CA VAL A 135 7.67 10.14 1.29
C VAL A 135 7.85 8.65 1.57
N LEU A 136 6.74 7.93 1.60
CA LEU A 136 6.68 6.48 1.50
C LEU A 136 6.09 6.11 0.13
N ASN A 137 6.82 5.33 -0.65
CA ASN A 137 6.36 4.80 -1.94
C ASN A 137 6.11 3.29 -1.84
N ILE A 138 4.88 2.88 -2.07
CA ILE A 138 4.46 1.47 -2.21
C ILE A 138 4.15 1.22 -3.68
N GLU A 139 4.92 0.35 -4.32
CA GLU A 139 4.67 -0.12 -5.67
C GLU A 139 3.89 -1.43 -5.63
N ILE A 140 2.83 -1.52 -6.44
CA ILE A 140 1.97 -2.70 -6.56
C ILE A 140 2.04 -3.18 -7.99
N LYS A 141 2.61 -4.36 -8.19
CA LYS A 141 2.53 -5.12 -9.44
C LYS A 141 1.36 -6.07 -9.36
N HIS A 142 0.67 -6.26 -10.45
CA HIS A 142 -0.42 -7.22 -10.48
C HIS A 142 -0.56 -7.88 -11.84
N TYR A 143 -1.01 -9.11 -11.80
CA TYR A 143 -1.54 -9.87 -12.92
C TYR A 143 -2.90 -10.44 -12.53
N THR A 144 -3.88 -10.35 -13.41
CA THR A 144 -5.20 -10.98 -13.23
C THR A 144 -5.64 -11.63 -14.52
N TYR A 145 -6.21 -12.83 -14.43
CA TYR A 145 -6.83 -13.54 -15.52
C TYR A 145 -8.17 -14.12 -15.05
N THR A 146 -9.22 -13.75 -15.75
CA THR A 146 -10.60 -14.20 -15.46
C THR A 146 -11.27 -14.80 -16.69
N GLY A 147 -10.46 -15.37 -17.59
CA GLY A 147 -10.89 -15.91 -18.87
C GLY A 147 -10.59 -14.96 -20.03
N GLY A 148 -10.81 -15.44 -21.25
CA GLY A 148 -10.54 -14.69 -22.47
C GLY A 148 -9.16 -14.96 -23.08
N ALA A 149 -8.74 -14.13 -24.04
CA ALA A 149 -7.53 -14.35 -24.84
C ALA A 149 -6.22 -14.07 -24.08
N HIS A 150 -6.22 -13.20 -23.08
CA HIS A 150 -5.04 -12.85 -22.28
C HIS A 150 -5.44 -12.27 -20.93
N GLY A 151 -4.50 -12.31 -19.97
CA GLY A 151 -4.64 -11.66 -18.69
C GLY A 151 -4.32 -10.16 -18.77
N TYR A 152 -4.63 -9.47 -17.69
CA TYR A 152 -4.33 -8.06 -17.49
C TYR A 152 -3.22 -7.90 -16.46
N GLN A 153 -2.17 -7.14 -16.83
CA GLN A 153 -1.06 -6.83 -15.92
C GLN A 153 -0.90 -5.32 -15.77
N GLY A 154 -0.46 -4.91 -14.64
CA GLY A 154 -0.23 -3.50 -14.38
C GLY A 154 0.73 -3.22 -13.23
N LEU A 155 1.08 -1.93 -13.13
CA LEU A 155 1.91 -1.38 -12.08
C LEU A 155 1.24 -0.14 -11.53
N ARG A 156 1.11 -0.06 -10.20
CA ARG A 156 0.64 1.14 -9.51
C ARG A 156 1.67 1.59 -8.49
N SER A 157 1.93 2.89 -8.45
CA SER A 157 2.79 3.52 -7.45
C SER A 157 1.92 4.37 -6.53
N LEU A 158 1.92 4.06 -5.25
CA LEU A 158 1.18 4.77 -4.22
C LEU A 158 2.18 5.55 -3.37
N LEU A 159 1.94 6.84 -3.26
CA LEU A 159 2.80 7.74 -2.51
C LEU A 159 2.05 8.26 -1.29
N PHE A 160 2.72 8.28 -0.15
CA PHE A 160 2.16 8.72 1.12
C PHE A 160 3.14 9.65 1.84
N ASP A 161 2.61 10.60 2.58
CA ASP A 161 3.32 11.27 3.65
C ASP A 161 3.40 10.30 4.85
N PRO A 162 4.59 9.86 5.26
CA PRO A 162 4.74 8.87 6.33
C PRO A 162 4.38 9.40 7.73
N ASN A 163 4.21 10.72 7.89
CA ASN A 163 3.86 11.34 9.16
C ASN A 163 2.34 11.48 9.35
N THR A 164 1.59 11.57 8.24
CA THR A 164 0.13 11.77 8.27
C THR A 164 -0.66 10.64 7.64
N GLY A 165 0.00 9.75 6.88
CA GLY A 165 -0.64 8.68 6.12
C GLY A 165 -1.45 9.17 4.91
N LYS A 166 -1.43 10.47 4.60
CA LYS A 166 -2.14 11.02 3.44
C LYS A 166 -1.48 10.60 2.14
N SER A 167 -2.30 10.24 1.17
CA SER A 167 -1.81 10.02 -0.20
C SER A 167 -1.30 11.32 -0.80
N ILE A 168 -0.14 11.24 -1.44
CA ILE A 168 0.45 12.33 -2.23
C ILE A 168 0.12 12.04 -3.70
N SER A 169 -0.52 12.97 -4.37
CA SER A 169 -0.78 12.84 -5.81
C SER A 169 0.50 13.08 -6.60
N ASN A 170 0.57 12.54 -7.82
CA ASN A 170 1.72 12.81 -8.72
C ASN A 170 1.90 14.30 -9.00
N GLU A 171 0.85 15.07 -8.84
CA GLU A 171 0.86 16.51 -9.06
C GLU A 171 1.51 17.28 -7.90
N GLU A 172 1.39 16.76 -6.68
CA GLU A 172 1.95 17.39 -5.47
C GLU A 172 3.45 17.14 -5.31
N LEU A 173 4.01 16.20 -6.09
CA LEU A 173 5.46 15.90 -6.04
C LEU A 173 6.35 16.98 -6.61
N PHE A 174 5.80 17.87 -7.42
CA PHE A 174 6.60 18.85 -8.18
C PHE A 174 6.10 20.27 -7.96
N ASN A 175 6.97 21.12 -7.43
CA ASN A 175 6.69 22.56 -7.27
C ASN A 175 6.53 23.27 -8.61
N ASP A 176 7.25 22.82 -9.65
CA ASP A 176 7.17 23.33 -11.01
C ASP A 176 6.91 22.20 -12.00
N LYS A 177 5.64 22.03 -12.36
CA LYS A 177 5.18 21.00 -13.32
C LYS A 177 5.70 21.25 -14.72
N ALA A 178 5.86 22.50 -15.14
CA ALA A 178 6.35 22.85 -16.48
C ALA A 178 7.84 22.47 -16.61
N ALA A 179 8.65 22.81 -15.61
CA ALA A 179 10.04 22.40 -15.55
C ALA A 179 10.18 20.87 -15.50
N PHE A 180 9.34 20.18 -14.70
CA PHE A 180 9.33 18.71 -14.65
C PHE A 180 8.96 18.11 -16.02
N LYS A 181 7.91 18.59 -16.69
CA LYS A 181 7.51 18.13 -18.03
C LYS A 181 8.64 18.27 -19.03
N THR A 182 9.30 19.44 -19.06
CA THR A 182 10.44 19.70 -19.94
C THR A 182 11.61 18.76 -19.66
N PHE A 183 11.92 18.54 -18.39
CA PHE A 183 12.96 17.60 -17.98
C PHE A 183 12.62 16.16 -18.38
N ALA A 184 11.41 15.71 -18.10
CA ALA A 184 10.94 14.35 -18.43
C ALA A 184 10.96 14.11 -19.94
N GLU A 185 10.45 15.07 -20.74
CA GLU A 185 10.47 14.99 -22.19
C GLU A 185 11.91 14.92 -22.75
N LYS A 186 12.81 15.73 -22.24
CA LYS A 186 14.24 15.68 -22.62
C LYS A 186 14.84 14.30 -22.34
N LYS A 187 14.59 13.73 -21.16
CA LYS A 187 15.08 12.38 -20.80
C LYS A 187 14.47 11.29 -21.69
N PHE A 188 13.17 11.37 -21.96
CA PHE A 188 12.48 10.45 -22.84
C PHE A 188 13.06 10.48 -24.26
N ARG A 189 13.20 11.68 -24.86
CA ARG A 189 13.80 11.86 -26.18
C ARG A 189 15.22 11.30 -26.28
N THR A 190 16.04 11.56 -25.23
CA THR A 190 17.39 11.01 -25.17
C THR A 190 17.38 9.47 -25.13
N LYS A 191 16.54 8.89 -24.28
CA LYS A 191 16.43 7.42 -24.12
C LYS A 191 16.01 6.73 -25.41
N TYR A 192 15.03 7.30 -26.11
CA TYR A 192 14.45 6.71 -27.32
C TYR A 192 15.02 7.28 -28.63
N LYS A 193 16.06 8.11 -28.54
CA LYS A 193 16.75 8.73 -29.68
C LYS A 193 15.80 9.52 -30.60
N ILE A 194 14.81 10.22 -30.02
CA ILE A 194 13.83 11.01 -30.76
C ILE A 194 14.39 12.42 -31.00
N PRO A 195 14.53 12.87 -32.25
CA PRO A 195 14.99 14.23 -32.58
C PRO A 195 14.07 15.32 -31.99
N ALA A 196 14.64 16.47 -31.62
CA ALA A 196 13.89 17.58 -31.02
C ALA A 196 12.76 18.12 -31.92
N ASN A 197 12.93 18.04 -33.25
CA ASN A 197 11.95 18.49 -34.25
C ASN A 197 10.88 17.44 -34.63
N LYS A 198 10.89 16.25 -33.99
CA LYS A 198 9.86 15.22 -34.21
C LYS A 198 8.90 15.17 -33.04
N SER A 199 7.64 14.85 -33.30
CA SER A 199 6.67 14.55 -32.23
C SER A 199 7.11 13.31 -31.44
N ILE A 200 6.89 13.29 -30.13
CA ILE A 200 7.08 12.08 -29.30
C ILE A 200 6.01 11.03 -29.60
N ASN A 201 4.89 11.42 -30.22
CA ASN A 201 3.77 10.55 -30.59
C ASN A 201 3.77 10.19 -32.09
N ALA A 202 4.84 10.49 -32.82
CA ALA A 202 4.88 10.31 -34.30
C ALA A 202 5.12 8.86 -34.76
N THR A 203 5.23 7.91 -33.81
CA THR A 203 5.50 6.48 -34.06
C THR A 203 4.37 5.56 -33.63
N GLY A 204 3.16 6.08 -33.44
CA GLY A 204 1.95 5.32 -33.16
C GLY A 204 1.12 5.13 -34.43
#